data_61246d94070bd4f8315e4e19149330ac
#
_entry.id   61246d94070bd4f8315e4e19149330ac
#
_cell.length_a   1.000
_cell.length_b   1.000
_cell.length_c   1.000
_cell.angle_alpha   90.00
_cell.angle_beta   90.00
_cell.angle_gamma   90.00
#
_symmetry.space_group_name_H-M   'P 1'
#
loop_
_entity.id
_entity.type
_entity.pdbx_description
1 polymer ?
#
loop_
_entity_poly.entity_id
_entity_poly.type
_entity_poly.pdbx_seq_one_letter_code
_entity_poly.pdbx_strand_id
1 'polypeptide(L)'
;MTKRAKVSAVVGVRINERELDTLKRIQAGVAPCVLSVNGLARDFSCSVATVRNSIRALEDKDLITVRARFLRNGGQLENEYELTEAGGRILEVNGSLE
;
A
#
# COMPACT_ATOMS: atom_id res chain seq x y z
N MET A 1 -24.13 4.11 -11.91
CA MET A 1 -22.89 4.24 -12.65
C MET A 1 -21.69 4.29 -11.73
N THR A 2 -21.68 5.27 -10.87
CA THR A 2 -20.56 5.44 -9.95
C THR A 2 -20.35 4.21 -9.07
N LYS A 3 -21.42 3.64 -8.56
CA LYS A 3 -21.33 2.45 -7.76
C LYS A 3 -20.78 1.28 -8.53
N ARG A 4 -21.23 1.13 -9.76
CA ARG A 4 -20.76 0.04 -10.61
C ARG A 4 -19.26 0.17 -10.88
N ALA A 5 -18.83 1.40 -11.17
CA ALA A 5 -17.41 1.63 -11.42
C ALA A 5 -16.58 1.30 -10.17
N LYS A 6 -17.11 1.66 -9.01
CA LYS A 6 -16.43 1.39 -7.75
C LYS A 6 -16.34 -0.10 -7.47
N VAL A 7 -17.43 -0.82 -7.70
CA VAL A 7 -17.44 -2.27 -7.53
C VAL A 7 -16.47 -2.92 -8.49
N SER A 8 -16.47 -2.44 -9.75
CA SER A 8 -15.53 -2.94 -10.75
C SER A 8 -14.09 -2.70 -10.32
N ALA A 9 -13.82 -1.53 -9.74
CA ALA A 9 -12.48 -1.22 -9.30
C ALA A 9 -12.00 -2.20 -8.23
N VAL A 10 -12.91 -2.59 -7.33
CA VAL A 10 -12.56 -3.55 -6.29
C VAL A 10 -12.44 -4.95 -6.85
N VAL A 11 -13.43 -5.38 -7.62
CA VAL A 11 -13.46 -6.74 -8.17
C VAL A 11 -12.44 -6.92 -9.28
N GLY A 12 -12.30 -5.91 -10.13
CA GLY A 12 -11.42 -5.99 -11.29
C GLY A 12 -9.97 -5.68 -11.03
N VAL A 13 -9.65 -5.17 -9.84
CA VAL A 13 -8.27 -4.83 -9.52
C VAL A 13 -7.50 -6.09 -9.20
N ARG A 14 -6.38 -6.24 -9.89
CA ARG A 14 -5.50 -7.38 -9.65
C ARG A 14 -4.32 -6.94 -8.82
N ILE A 15 -4.05 -7.68 -7.77
CA ILE A 15 -2.88 -7.44 -6.96
C ILE A 15 -2.12 -8.75 -6.81
N ASN A 16 -0.82 -8.65 -6.73
CA ASN A 16 -0.01 -9.84 -6.49
C ASN A 16 0.21 -10.01 -4.99
N GLU A 17 0.86 -11.11 -4.65
CA GLU A 17 1.08 -11.46 -3.26
C GLU A 17 1.89 -10.40 -2.52
N ARG A 18 2.89 -9.84 -3.19
CA ARG A 18 3.74 -8.82 -2.59
C ARG A 18 2.95 -7.54 -2.28
N GLU A 19 2.09 -7.16 -3.21
CA GLU A 19 1.24 -5.99 -3.03
C GLU A 19 0.28 -6.22 -1.87
N LEU A 20 -0.29 -7.41 -1.78
CA LEU A 20 -1.19 -7.74 -0.68
C LEU A 20 -0.45 -7.68 0.66
N ASP A 21 0.76 -8.22 0.72
CA ASP A 21 1.56 -8.17 1.94
C ASP A 21 1.84 -6.74 2.36
N THR A 22 2.10 -5.87 1.39
CA THR A 22 2.35 -4.46 1.66
C THR A 22 1.09 -3.79 2.22
N LEU A 23 -0.07 -4.08 1.63
CA LEU A 23 -1.33 -3.54 2.14
C LEU A 23 -1.58 -4.00 3.58
N LYS A 24 -1.33 -5.26 3.86
CA LYS A 24 -1.52 -5.80 5.21
C LYS A 24 -0.60 -5.11 6.20
N ARG A 25 0.63 -4.85 5.79
CA ARG A 25 1.58 -4.17 6.66
C ARG A 25 1.13 -2.75 6.97
N ILE A 26 0.60 -2.04 5.97
CA ILE A 26 0.10 -0.68 6.17
C ILE A 26 -1.11 -0.71 7.11
N GLN A 27 -2.01 -1.67 6.92
CA GLN A 27 -3.19 -1.79 7.76
C GLN A 27 -2.82 -2.07 9.21
N ALA A 28 -1.78 -2.86 9.44
CA ALA A 28 -1.37 -3.25 10.78
C ALA A 28 -0.76 -2.08 11.55
N GLY A 29 -0.28 -1.05 10.85
CA GLY A 29 0.30 0.12 11.49
C GLY A 29 -0.78 1.06 12.00
N VAL A 30 -0.37 1.97 12.88
CA VAL A 30 -1.25 3.04 13.35
C VAL A 30 -1.18 4.18 12.35
N ALA A 31 -2.33 4.70 11.93
CA ALA A 31 -2.34 5.80 10.97
C ALA A 31 -1.89 7.11 11.62
N PRO A 32 -1.04 7.91 10.98
CA PRO A 32 -0.40 7.60 9.71
C PRO A 32 0.70 6.56 9.89
N CYS A 33 0.78 5.65 8.94
CA CYS A 33 1.72 4.54 9.03
C CYS A 33 3.05 4.93 8.37
N VAL A 34 4.12 4.91 9.13
CA VAL A 34 5.45 5.22 8.62
C VAL A 34 6.22 3.91 8.47
N LEU A 35 6.66 3.64 7.26
CA LEU A 35 7.35 2.38 6.98
C LEU A 35 8.68 2.64 6.29
N SER A 36 9.66 1.82 6.65
CA SER A 36 10.96 1.84 6.01
C SER A 36 10.94 0.88 4.81
N VAL A 37 11.27 1.39 3.63
CA VAL A 37 11.36 0.56 2.44
C VAL A 37 12.43 -0.52 2.63
N ASN A 38 13.55 -0.16 3.26
CA ASN A 38 14.61 -1.12 3.54
C ASN A 38 14.13 -2.21 4.50
N GLY A 39 13.36 -1.81 5.51
CA GLY A 39 12.80 -2.76 6.45
C GLY A 39 11.83 -3.72 5.79
N LEU A 40 10.97 -3.21 4.92
CA LEU A 40 10.04 -4.06 4.18
C LEU A 40 10.76 -5.04 3.28
N ALA A 41 11.81 -4.56 2.59
CA ALA A 41 12.59 -5.43 1.72
C ALA A 41 13.20 -6.60 2.50
N ARG A 42 13.69 -6.31 3.69
CA ARG A 42 14.25 -7.33 4.56
C ARG A 42 13.17 -8.32 5.01
N ASP A 43 12.04 -7.79 5.46
CA ASP A 43 10.95 -8.61 5.97
C ASP A 43 10.35 -9.50 4.90
N PHE A 44 10.29 -8.99 3.67
CA PHE A 44 9.72 -9.73 2.55
C PHE A 44 10.76 -10.55 1.79
N SER A 45 12.01 -10.46 2.19
CA SER A 45 13.12 -11.17 1.55
C SER A 45 13.19 -10.84 0.05
N CYS A 46 13.13 -9.56 -0.27
CA CYS A 46 13.20 -9.09 -1.64
C CYS A 46 14.04 -7.81 -1.70
N SER A 47 14.23 -7.30 -2.91
CA SER A 47 15.03 -6.10 -3.10
C SER A 47 14.22 -4.85 -2.76
N VAL A 48 14.93 -3.78 -2.47
CA VAL A 48 14.32 -2.45 -2.27
C VAL A 48 13.55 -2.03 -3.52
N ALA A 49 14.10 -2.33 -4.69
CA ALA A 49 13.44 -2.00 -5.94
C ALA A 49 12.08 -2.70 -6.05
N THR A 50 12.01 -3.95 -5.62
CA THR A 50 10.76 -4.69 -5.64
C THR A 50 9.72 -4.04 -4.72
N VAL A 51 10.15 -3.63 -3.52
CA VAL A 51 9.24 -2.96 -2.59
C VAL A 51 8.74 -1.65 -3.18
N ARG A 52 9.64 -0.86 -3.76
CA ARG A 52 9.26 0.42 -4.36
C ARG A 52 8.30 0.24 -5.51
N ASN A 53 8.52 -0.80 -6.33
CA ASN A 53 7.61 -1.10 -7.43
C ASN A 53 6.24 -1.50 -6.93
N SER A 54 6.17 -2.28 -5.85
CA SER A 54 4.91 -2.67 -5.25
C SER A 54 4.15 -1.46 -4.72
N ILE A 55 4.85 -0.57 -4.03
CA ILE A 55 4.24 0.66 -3.50
C ILE A 55 3.71 1.52 -4.63
N ARG A 56 4.52 1.70 -5.69
CA ARG A 56 4.10 2.50 -6.83
C ARG A 56 2.87 1.89 -7.51
N ALA A 57 2.85 0.57 -7.66
CA ALA A 57 1.71 -0.11 -8.26
C ALA A 57 0.45 0.09 -7.42
N LEU A 58 0.57 -0.01 -6.10
CA LEU A 58 -0.56 0.21 -5.21
C LEU A 58 -1.07 1.64 -5.30
N GLU A 59 -0.15 2.60 -5.38
CA GLU A 59 -0.51 4.00 -5.52
C GLU A 59 -1.20 4.25 -6.85
N ASP A 60 -0.69 3.66 -7.93
CA ASP A 60 -1.27 3.78 -9.26
C ASP A 60 -2.67 3.18 -9.33
N LYS A 61 -2.91 2.14 -8.55
CA LYS A 61 -4.23 1.51 -8.46
C LYS A 61 -5.16 2.22 -7.49
N ASP A 62 -4.68 3.30 -6.88
CA ASP A 62 -5.44 4.10 -5.92
C ASP A 62 -5.84 3.30 -4.68
N LEU A 63 -4.99 2.37 -4.29
CA LEU A 63 -5.23 1.56 -3.10
C LEU A 63 -4.57 2.13 -1.86
N ILE A 64 -3.55 2.96 -2.05
CA ILE A 64 -2.88 3.68 -0.96
C ILE A 64 -2.59 5.10 -1.38
N THR A 65 -2.40 5.96 -0.38
CA THR A 65 -1.81 7.28 -0.59
C THR A 65 -0.45 7.30 0.07
N VAL A 66 0.48 7.99 -0.56
CA VAL A 66 1.85 8.10 -0.08
C VAL A 66 2.15 9.57 0.14
N ARG A 67 2.67 9.89 1.31
CA ARG A 67 3.02 11.27 1.64
C ARG A 67 4.47 11.33 2.06
N ALA A 68 5.24 12.16 1.37
CA ALA A 68 6.65 12.35 1.71
C ALA A 68 6.76 13.18 2.99
N ARG A 69 7.79 12.87 3.78
CA ARG A 69 8.09 13.62 4.99
C ARG A 69 9.50 14.17 4.89
N PHE A 70 9.70 15.35 5.43
CA PHE A 70 11.00 16.01 5.33
C PHE A 70 11.38 16.65 6.66
N LEU A 71 12.67 16.68 6.92
CA LEU A 71 13.22 17.49 8.02
C LEU A 71 13.22 18.94 7.61
N ARG A 72 13.39 19.82 8.60
CA ARG A 72 13.45 21.27 8.34
C ARG A 72 14.58 21.64 7.38
N ASN A 73 15.67 20.89 7.44
CA ASN A 73 16.84 21.17 6.57
C ASN A 73 16.68 20.58 5.18
N GLY A 74 15.51 20.00 4.87
CA GLY A 74 15.27 19.42 3.55
C GLY A 74 15.61 17.95 3.43
N GLY A 75 16.18 17.33 4.49
CA GLY A 75 16.44 15.90 4.47
C GLY A 75 15.16 15.11 4.48
N GLN A 76 15.09 14.05 3.67
CA GLN A 76 13.90 13.23 3.56
C GLN A 76 13.84 12.17 4.65
N LEU A 77 12.68 12.08 5.28
CA LEU A 77 12.35 11.01 6.21
C LEU A 77 11.61 9.90 5.48
N GLU A 78 11.33 8.83 6.19
CA GLU A 78 10.51 7.76 5.64
C GLU A 78 9.11 8.29 5.34
N ASN A 79 8.50 7.78 4.27
CA ASN A 79 7.18 8.21 3.85
C ASN A 79 6.10 7.71 4.79
N GLU A 80 4.98 8.42 4.79
CA GLU A 80 3.76 7.96 5.44
C GLU A 80 2.88 7.28 4.40
N TYR A 81 2.20 6.23 4.81
CA TYR A 81 1.32 5.46 3.95
C TYR A 81 -0.04 5.32 4.60
N GLU A 82 -1.06 5.38 3.78
CA GLU A 82 -2.43 5.25 4.27
C GLU A 82 -3.25 4.48 3.25
N LEU A 83 -4.10 3.58 3.73
CA LEU A 83 -5.01 2.86 2.84
C LEU A 83 -6.10 3.81 2.37
N THR A 84 -6.47 3.68 1.10
CA THR A 84 -7.68 4.30 0.61
C THR A 84 -8.85 3.39 0.95
N GLU A 85 -10.05 3.87 0.69
CA GLU A 85 -11.24 3.04 0.88
C GLU A 85 -11.14 1.79 0.02
N ALA A 86 -10.68 1.94 -1.22
CA ALA A 86 -10.51 0.79 -2.11
C ALA A 86 -9.48 -0.19 -1.59
N GLY A 87 -8.38 0.32 -1.02
CA GLY A 87 -7.36 -0.55 -0.41
C GLY A 87 -7.92 -1.37 0.73
N GLY A 88 -8.74 -0.75 1.56
CA GLY A 88 -9.37 -1.45 2.66
C GLY A 88 -10.31 -2.54 2.16
N ARG A 89 -11.05 -2.28 1.10
CA ARG A 89 -11.96 -3.26 0.52
C ARG A 89 -11.23 -4.45 -0.07
N ILE A 90 -10.11 -4.19 -0.73
CA ILE A 90 -9.28 -5.26 -1.28
C ILE A 90 -8.83 -6.19 -0.16
N LEU A 91 -8.43 -5.62 0.97
CA LEU A 91 -8.01 -6.41 2.12
C LEU A 91 -9.16 -7.24 2.68
N GLU A 92 -10.35 -6.66 2.77
CA GLU A 92 -11.51 -7.38 3.26
C GLU A 92 -11.83 -8.58 2.39
N VAL A 93 -11.82 -8.38 1.07
CA VAL A 93 -12.13 -9.45 0.12
C VAL A 93 -11.10 -10.56 0.23
N ASN A 94 -9.83 -10.22 0.26
CA ASN A 94 -8.78 -11.22 0.33
C ASN A 94 -8.70 -11.89 1.69
N GLY A 95 -8.97 -11.14 2.74
CA GLY A 95 -9.02 -11.71 4.08
C GLY A 95 -10.16 -12.70 4.24
N SER A 96 -11.29 -12.44 3.59
CA SER A 96 -12.45 -13.34 3.66
C SER A 96 -12.18 -14.68 3.02
N LEU A 97 -11.26 -14.72 2.05
CA LEU A 97 -10.93 -15.93 1.34
C LEU A 97 -9.96 -16.83 2.10
N GLU A 98 -9.32 -16.28 3.09
CA GLU A 98 -8.41 -17.02 3.92
C GLU A 98 -9.15 -17.66 5.09
#